data_ec02cfec59ef340fbef8ae92fc65689d
#
_entry.id   ec02cfec59ef340fbef8ae92fc65689d
#
_cell.length_a   1.000
_cell.length_b   1.000
_cell.length_c   1.000
_cell.angle_alpha   90.00
_cell.angle_beta   90.00
_cell.angle_gamma   90.00
#
_symmetry.space_group_name_H-M   'P 1'
#
loop_
_entity.id
_entity.type
_entity.pdbx_description
1 polymer ?
#
loop_
_entity_poly.entity_id
_entity_poly.type
_entity_poly.pdbx_seq_one_letter_code
_entity_poly.pdbx_strand_id
1 'polypeptide(L)'
;LKNICNNYLKKQETIIVKGLLHRCDYSASGNYEIEYPNDFLEAGLAQMMNEWQKKKKDSCWNELQEFCIENREENIIALAPTGMGKTEAGLLWIGDNKGFFILPIRTAINAIYDRIKNQILKDEKLEERLGLLHSESLSYYESHVGQEMDILDYRNRGQVLSLPLNIS
;
A
#
# COMPACT_ATOMS: atom_id res chain seq x y z
N LEU A 1 10.24 -35.70 7.75
CA LEU A 1 9.52 -34.47 8.12
C LEU A 1 10.47 -33.40 8.65
N LYS A 2 11.32 -33.64 9.67
CA LYS A 2 12.27 -32.64 10.22
C LYS A 2 13.20 -32.04 9.15
N ASN A 3 13.74 -32.84 8.23
CA ASN A 3 14.62 -32.33 7.16
C ASN A 3 13.87 -31.46 6.13
N ILE A 4 12.60 -31.77 5.87
CA ILE A 4 11.76 -30.98 4.96
C ILE A 4 11.43 -29.62 5.60
N CYS A 5 11.05 -29.60 6.88
CA CYS A 5 10.80 -28.36 7.62
C CYS A 5 12.06 -27.48 7.70
N ASN A 6 13.22 -28.06 8.02
CA ASN A 6 14.47 -27.29 8.08
C ASN A 6 14.88 -26.71 6.72
N ASN A 7 14.68 -27.45 5.61
CA ASN A 7 14.93 -26.92 4.28
C ASN A 7 13.95 -25.81 3.90
N TYR A 8 12.69 -25.91 4.33
CA TYR A 8 11.70 -24.88 4.09
C TYR A 8 12.01 -23.59 4.86
N LEU A 9 12.36 -23.69 6.14
CA LEU A 9 12.76 -22.53 6.96
C LEU A 9 14.01 -21.85 6.40
N LYS A 10 15.06 -22.61 6.04
CA LYS A 10 16.25 -22.06 5.39
C LYS A 10 15.93 -21.36 4.07
N LYS A 11 14.97 -21.86 3.31
CA LYS A 11 14.53 -21.22 2.07
C LYS A 11 13.82 -19.91 2.34
N GLN A 12 12.99 -19.81 3.39
CA GLN A 12 12.34 -18.57 3.80
C GLN A 12 13.36 -17.54 4.25
N GLU A 13 14.31 -17.91 5.13
CA GLU A 13 15.40 -17.02 5.55
C GLU A 13 16.20 -16.49 4.37
N THR A 14 16.52 -17.34 3.39
CA THR A 14 17.23 -16.95 2.18
C THR A 14 16.43 -15.94 1.35
N ILE A 15 15.11 -16.12 1.25
CA ILE A 15 14.23 -15.20 0.52
C ILE A 15 14.20 -13.83 1.24
N ILE A 16 14.10 -13.82 2.56
CA ILE A 16 14.08 -12.59 3.36
C ILE A 16 15.41 -11.86 3.22
N VAL A 17 16.54 -12.54 3.45
CA VAL A 17 17.88 -11.94 3.33
C VAL A 17 18.12 -11.38 1.93
N LYS A 18 17.73 -12.13 0.88
CA LYS A 18 17.83 -11.63 -0.50
C LYS A 18 16.95 -10.39 -0.73
N GLY A 19 15.74 -10.39 -0.21
CA GLY A 19 14.84 -9.24 -0.30
C GLY A 19 15.42 -8.00 0.37
N LEU A 20 15.98 -8.15 1.57
CA LEU A 20 16.65 -7.08 2.29
C LEU A 20 17.86 -6.52 1.54
N LEU A 21 18.71 -7.40 1.01
CA LEU A 21 19.87 -6.98 0.22
C LEU A 21 19.47 -6.19 -1.02
N HIS A 22 18.47 -6.67 -1.77
CA HIS A 22 17.95 -5.92 -2.92
C HIS A 22 17.38 -4.57 -2.52
N ARG A 23 16.66 -4.50 -1.40
CA ARG A 23 16.13 -3.24 -0.94
C ARG A 23 17.22 -2.24 -0.57
N CYS A 24 18.24 -2.67 0.18
CA CYS A 24 19.38 -1.83 0.51
C CYS A 24 20.11 -1.33 -0.75
N ASP A 25 20.33 -2.22 -1.72
CA ASP A 25 20.99 -1.90 -2.99
C ASP A 25 20.20 -0.88 -3.80
N TYR A 26 18.89 -1.08 -3.97
CA TYR A 26 18.03 -0.12 -4.68
C TYR A 26 17.89 1.20 -3.95
N SER A 27 17.77 1.19 -2.62
CA SER A 27 17.70 2.41 -1.82
C SER A 27 18.99 3.22 -1.92
N ALA A 28 20.15 2.55 -1.83
CA ALA A 28 21.45 3.19 -2.00
C ALA A 28 21.66 3.76 -3.41
N SER A 29 21.28 3.01 -4.44
CA SER A 29 21.41 3.43 -5.84
C SER A 29 20.48 4.58 -6.21
N GLY A 30 19.27 4.62 -5.63
CA GLY A 30 18.28 5.65 -5.87
C GLY A 30 18.31 6.81 -4.88
N ASN A 31 19.18 6.74 -3.87
CA ASN A 31 19.24 7.71 -2.76
C ASN A 31 17.87 7.87 -2.04
N TYR A 32 17.18 6.75 -1.82
CA TYR A 32 15.93 6.68 -1.06
C TYR A 32 16.15 6.16 0.36
N GLU A 33 15.24 6.49 1.25
CA GLU A 33 15.22 5.87 2.56
C GLU A 33 14.91 4.38 2.45
N ILE A 34 15.58 3.57 3.26
CA ILE A 34 15.37 2.12 3.28
C ILE A 34 13.98 1.79 3.85
N GLU A 35 13.52 2.57 4.80
CA GLU A 35 12.23 2.39 5.49
C GLU A 35 11.55 3.72 5.75
N TYR A 36 10.22 3.72 5.65
CA TYR A 36 9.38 4.84 6.01
C TYR A 36 8.44 4.43 7.15
N PRO A 37 8.11 5.34 8.09
CA PRO A 37 7.11 5.06 9.12
C PRO A 37 5.77 4.67 8.50
N ASN A 38 5.05 3.75 9.12
CA ASN A 38 3.73 3.27 8.67
C ASN A 38 2.56 3.99 9.39
N ASP A 39 2.74 5.23 9.78
CA ASP A 39 1.84 6.01 10.64
C ASP A 39 0.90 6.95 9.87
N PHE A 40 0.77 6.79 8.57
CA PHE A 40 0.09 7.76 7.70
C PHE A 40 -1.31 7.34 7.25
N LEU A 41 -1.57 6.05 7.09
CA LEU A 41 -2.81 5.57 6.48
C LEU A 41 -4.02 5.77 7.41
N GLU A 42 -3.88 5.44 8.68
CA GLU A 42 -4.93 5.69 9.67
C GLU A 42 -5.23 7.17 9.83
N ALA A 43 -4.19 8.01 9.90
CA ALA A 43 -4.35 9.45 9.98
C ALA A 43 -5.07 10.01 8.74
N GLY A 44 -4.71 9.55 7.53
CA GLY A 44 -5.36 9.94 6.28
C GLY A 44 -6.83 9.53 6.22
N LEU A 45 -7.14 8.30 6.62
CA LEU A 45 -8.53 7.80 6.69
C LEU A 45 -9.37 8.54 7.74
N ALA A 46 -8.80 8.86 8.90
CA ALA A 46 -9.45 9.66 9.93
C ALA A 46 -9.75 11.10 9.44
N GLN A 47 -8.80 11.70 8.73
CA GLN A 47 -9.01 13.01 8.11
C GLN A 47 -10.12 12.96 7.06
N MET A 48 -10.14 11.94 6.20
CA MET A 48 -11.21 11.75 5.22
C MET A 48 -12.57 11.61 5.90
N MET A 49 -12.69 10.83 6.97
CA MET A 49 -13.92 10.71 7.76
C MET A 49 -14.35 12.04 8.35
N ASN A 50 -13.43 12.81 8.92
CA ASN A 50 -13.72 14.14 9.44
C ASN A 50 -14.27 15.09 8.36
N GLU A 51 -13.78 15.02 7.13
CA GLU A 51 -14.30 15.80 6.01
C GLU A 51 -15.71 15.34 5.60
N TRP A 52 -16.00 14.05 5.65
CA TRP A 52 -17.35 13.54 5.41
C TRP A 52 -18.32 14.01 6.48
N GLN A 53 -17.91 14.01 7.74
CA GLN A 53 -18.72 14.49 8.87
C GLN A 53 -18.98 15.99 8.82
N LYS A 54 -18.07 16.80 8.25
CA LYS A 54 -18.34 18.22 7.97
C LYS A 54 -19.46 18.42 6.95
N LYS A 55 -19.60 17.49 5.99
CA LYS A 55 -20.66 17.54 4.96
C LYS A 55 -21.94 16.89 5.45
N LYS A 56 -21.83 15.81 6.18
CA LYS A 56 -22.95 15.04 6.75
C LYS A 56 -22.52 14.55 8.14
N LYS A 57 -23.09 15.18 9.17
CA LYS A 57 -22.68 14.99 10.57
C LYS A 57 -22.72 13.54 11.05
N ASP A 58 -23.64 12.74 10.53
CA ASP A 58 -23.84 11.34 10.92
C ASP A 58 -23.01 10.35 10.08
N SER A 59 -21.98 10.82 9.34
CA SER A 59 -21.09 9.94 8.60
C SER A 59 -20.27 9.11 9.57
N CYS A 60 -20.26 7.80 9.37
CA CYS A 60 -19.49 6.82 10.13
C CYS A 60 -19.06 5.68 9.22
N TRP A 61 -18.15 4.85 9.70
CA TRP A 61 -17.82 3.61 9.03
C TRP A 61 -19.03 2.68 9.03
N ASN A 62 -19.21 1.91 7.96
CA ASN A 62 -20.27 0.92 7.88
C ASN A 62 -19.83 -0.40 8.55
N GLU A 63 -20.76 -1.35 8.71
CA GLU A 63 -20.51 -2.63 9.37
C GLU A 63 -19.32 -3.41 8.78
N LEU A 64 -19.12 -3.39 7.45
CA LEU A 64 -17.98 -4.03 6.80
C LEU A 64 -16.66 -3.36 7.22
N GLN A 65 -16.65 -2.05 7.26
CA GLN A 65 -15.47 -1.27 7.59
C GLN A 65 -15.11 -1.39 9.07
N GLU A 66 -16.11 -1.35 9.96
CA GLU A 66 -15.92 -1.59 11.39
C GLU A 66 -15.43 -3.01 11.65
N PHE A 67 -16.02 -4.02 11.01
CA PHE A 67 -15.55 -5.40 11.08
C PHE A 67 -14.08 -5.54 10.67
N CYS A 68 -13.65 -4.85 9.62
CA CYS A 68 -12.26 -4.87 9.17
C CYS A 68 -11.30 -4.21 10.18
N ILE A 69 -11.73 -3.15 10.86
CA ILE A 69 -10.94 -2.51 11.93
C ILE A 69 -10.77 -3.46 13.13
N GLU A 70 -11.84 -4.13 13.54
CA GLU A 70 -11.84 -5.00 14.72
C GLU A 70 -11.05 -6.29 14.52
N ASN A 71 -10.89 -6.74 13.26
CA ASN A 71 -10.28 -8.03 12.93
C ASN A 71 -8.98 -7.88 12.11
N ARG A 72 -8.15 -6.88 12.40
CA ARG A 72 -6.91 -6.60 11.66
C ARG A 72 -5.88 -7.72 11.72
N GLU A 73 -5.85 -8.48 12.80
CA GLU A 73 -4.93 -9.61 13.00
C GLU A 73 -5.41 -10.90 12.34
N GLU A 74 -6.62 -10.89 11.77
CA GLU A 74 -7.27 -12.09 11.24
C GLU A 74 -7.26 -12.10 9.69
N ASN A 75 -7.28 -13.29 9.11
CA ASN A 75 -7.51 -13.44 7.68
C ASN A 75 -9.00 -13.28 7.37
N ILE A 76 -9.35 -12.27 6.58
CA ILE A 76 -10.74 -11.92 6.28
C ILE A 76 -11.11 -12.31 4.85
N ILE A 77 -12.29 -12.90 4.69
CA ILE A 77 -12.98 -13.05 3.39
C ILE A 77 -14.25 -12.22 3.44
N ALA A 78 -14.28 -11.10 2.71
CA ALA A 78 -15.41 -10.18 2.69
C ALA A 78 -16.19 -10.29 1.37
N LEU A 79 -17.46 -10.64 1.43
CA LEU A 79 -18.40 -10.66 0.32
C LEU A 79 -19.35 -9.49 0.46
N ALA A 80 -19.22 -8.49 -0.40
CA ALA A 80 -20.05 -7.29 -0.34
C ALA A 80 -20.40 -6.77 -1.75
N PRO A 81 -21.59 -6.20 -1.95
CA PRO A 81 -21.99 -5.58 -3.20
C PRO A 81 -21.06 -4.44 -3.63
N THR A 82 -21.14 -4.04 -4.90
CA THR A 82 -20.44 -2.86 -5.39
C THR A 82 -20.98 -1.61 -4.68
N GLY A 83 -20.07 -0.68 -4.36
CA GLY A 83 -20.45 0.56 -3.65
C GLY A 83 -20.45 0.47 -2.12
N MET A 84 -20.23 -0.70 -1.53
CA MET A 84 -20.19 -0.89 -0.07
C MET A 84 -18.87 -0.44 0.61
N GLY A 85 -18.02 0.31 -0.07
CA GLY A 85 -16.79 0.82 0.53
C GLY A 85 -15.72 -0.26 0.80
N LYS A 86 -15.64 -1.29 -0.06
CA LYS A 86 -14.63 -2.37 0.06
C LYS A 86 -13.19 -1.85 0.04
N THR A 87 -12.92 -0.80 -0.71
CA THR A 87 -11.58 -0.20 -0.78
C THR A 87 -11.18 0.38 0.57
N GLU A 88 -12.04 1.18 1.17
CA GLU A 88 -11.82 1.73 2.50
C GLU A 88 -11.74 0.63 3.55
N ALA A 89 -12.58 -0.41 3.46
CA ALA A 89 -12.52 -1.56 4.35
C ALA A 89 -11.15 -2.26 4.29
N GLY A 90 -10.62 -2.48 3.10
CA GLY A 90 -9.28 -3.06 2.92
C GLY A 90 -8.17 -2.16 3.45
N LEU A 91 -8.24 -0.85 3.26
CA LEU A 91 -7.28 0.10 3.79
C LEU A 91 -7.35 0.19 5.33
N LEU A 92 -8.55 0.17 5.90
CA LEU A 92 -8.77 0.14 7.35
C LEU A 92 -8.24 -1.16 7.98
N TRP A 93 -8.36 -2.29 7.26
CA TRP A 93 -7.79 -3.57 7.69
C TRP A 93 -6.25 -3.55 7.67
N ILE A 94 -5.63 -2.94 6.64
CA ILE A 94 -4.18 -2.75 6.57
C ILE A 94 -3.71 -1.90 7.76
N GLY A 95 -4.45 -0.86 8.13
CA GLY A 95 -4.09 0.06 9.20
C GLY A 95 -2.70 0.67 8.96
N ASP A 96 -1.94 0.82 10.03
CA ASP A 96 -0.57 1.35 9.97
C ASP A 96 0.47 0.25 9.68
N ASN A 97 0.10 -0.72 8.84
CA ASN A 97 0.99 -1.75 8.34
C ASN A 97 1.33 -1.53 6.86
N LYS A 98 2.40 -2.16 6.41
CA LYS A 98 2.69 -2.29 4.99
C LYS A 98 1.71 -3.26 4.34
N GLY A 99 0.99 -2.80 3.32
CA GLY A 99 0.00 -3.61 2.62
C GLY A 99 0.18 -3.62 1.11
N PHE A 100 -0.40 -4.63 0.47
CA PHE A 100 -0.45 -4.76 -0.98
C PHE A 100 -1.91 -4.82 -1.43
N PHE A 101 -2.32 -3.91 -2.30
CA PHE A 101 -3.61 -3.95 -2.96
C PHE A 101 -3.46 -4.64 -4.32
N ILE A 102 -3.89 -5.89 -4.42
CA ILE A 102 -3.71 -6.72 -5.61
C ILE A 102 -5.04 -6.83 -6.36
N LEU A 103 -5.04 -6.42 -7.61
CA LEU A 103 -6.20 -6.46 -8.49
C LEU A 103 -5.85 -7.08 -9.85
N PRO A 104 -6.78 -7.80 -10.48
CA PRO A 104 -6.51 -8.47 -11.75
C PRO A 104 -6.47 -7.54 -12.97
N ILE A 105 -6.95 -6.29 -12.83
CA ILE A 105 -7.13 -5.35 -13.94
C ILE A 105 -6.33 -4.07 -13.67
N ARG A 106 -5.44 -3.69 -14.59
CA ARG A 106 -4.54 -2.52 -14.47
C ARG A 106 -5.31 -1.20 -14.28
N THR A 107 -6.37 -0.98 -15.03
CA THR A 107 -7.20 0.22 -14.89
C THR A 107 -7.82 0.35 -13.50
N ALA A 108 -8.17 -0.76 -12.86
CA ALA A 108 -8.67 -0.76 -11.49
C ALA A 108 -7.55 -0.47 -10.49
N ILE A 109 -6.33 -0.95 -10.74
CA ILE A 109 -5.16 -0.63 -9.90
C ILE A 109 -4.88 0.87 -9.97
N ASN A 110 -4.83 1.46 -11.18
CA ASN A 110 -4.63 2.89 -11.38
C ASN A 110 -5.71 3.72 -10.67
N ALA A 111 -6.98 3.35 -10.83
CA ALA A 111 -8.09 4.04 -10.20
C ALA A 111 -8.02 4.01 -8.66
N ILE A 112 -7.58 2.90 -8.07
CA ILE A 112 -7.37 2.80 -6.61
C ILE A 112 -6.15 3.62 -6.18
N TYR A 113 -5.05 3.57 -6.94
CA TYR A 113 -3.87 4.39 -6.69
C TYR A 113 -4.24 5.88 -6.66
N ASP A 114 -4.93 6.38 -7.69
CA ASP A 114 -5.39 7.77 -7.77
C ASP A 114 -6.31 8.14 -6.62
N ARG A 115 -7.20 7.23 -6.26
CA ARG A 115 -8.12 7.46 -5.15
C ARG A 115 -7.39 7.58 -3.82
N ILE A 116 -6.44 6.71 -3.54
CA ILE A 116 -5.63 6.78 -2.31
C ILE A 116 -4.83 8.08 -2.30
N LYS A 117 -4.12 8.37 -3.39
CA LYS A 117 -3.31 9.58 -3.54
C LYS A 117 -4.13 10.85 -3.35
N ASN A 118 -5.22 11.00 -4.09
CA ASN A 118 -5.94 12.27 -4.20
C ASN A 118 -7.03 12.47 -3.15
N GLN A 119 -7.56 11.40 -2.55
CA GLN A 119 -8.69 11.49 -1.62
C GLN A 119 -8.31 11.17 -0.17
N ILE A 120 -7.31 10.31 0.04
CA ILE A 120 -6.93 9.85 1.37
C ILE A 120 -5.66 10.54 1.83
N LEU A 121 -4.58 10.43 1.07
CA LEU A 121 -3.29 10.95 1.51
C LEU A 121 -3.19 12.47 1.39
N LYS A 122 -3.61 13.07 0.30
CA LYS A 122 -3.66 14.53 0.02
C LYS A 122 -2.39 15.33 0.38
N ASP A 123 -1.33 14.68 0.77
CA ASP A 123 -0.05 15.25 1.16
C ASP A 123 1.01 14.74 0.20
N GLU A 124 1.67 15.65 -0.51
CA GLU A 124 2.72 15.32 -1.48
C GLU A 124 3.85 14.49 -0.87
N LYS A 125 4.17 14.72 0.41
CA LYS A 125 5.20 13.93 1.12
C LYS A 125 4.80 12.47 1.33
N LEU A 126 3.50 12.17 1.34
CA LEU A 126 2.98 10.81 1.50
C LEU A 126 2.93 10.04 0.18
N GLU A 127 3.07 10.72 -0.96
CA GLU A 127 3.18 10.05 -2.26
C GLU A 127 4.36 9.10 -2.33
N GLU A 128 5.44 9.40 -1.62
CA GLU A 128 6.63 8.54 -1.55
C GLU A 128 6.36 7.18 -0.88
N ARG A 129 5.26 7.07 -0.13
CA ARG A 129 4.85 5.86 0.60
C ARG A 129 3.85 4.99 -0.16
N LEU A 130 3.36 5.48 -1.31
CA LEU A 130 2.42 4.79 -2.17
C LEU A 130 3.06 4.43 -3.50
N GLY A 131 3.23 3.14 -3.76
CA GLY A 131 3.83 2.63 -4.99
C GLY A 131 2.80 2.02 -5.94
N LEU A 132 2.89 2.33 -7.22
CA LEU A 132 2.14 1.68 -8.30
C LEU A 132 3.02 0.65 -8.98
N LEU A 133 2.63 -0.62 -8.95
CA LEU A 133 3.43 -1.73 -9.46
C LEU A 133 2.67 -2.58 -10.49
N HIS A 134 2.91 -2.33 -11.76
CA HIS A 134 2.47 -3.17 -12.89
C HIS A 134 3.30 -2.89 -14.14
N SER A 135 3.13 -3.69 -15.20
CA SER A 135 3.96 -3.63 -16.41
C SER A 135 3.93 -2.29 -17.15
N GLU A 136 2.86 -1.50 -17.01
CA GLU A 136 2.67 -0.21 -17.67
C GLU A 136 2.69 0.97 -16.70
N SER A 137 3.23 0.80 -15.49
CA SER A 137 3.31 1.88 -14.50
C SER A 137 4.12 3.08 -15.01
N LEU A 138 5.15 2.83 -15.82
CA LEU A 138 5.95 3.89 -16.43
C LEU A 138 5.09 4.80 -17.32
N SER A 139 4.34 4.23 -18.26
CA SER A 139 3.45 4.99 -19.16
C SER A 139 2.34 5.72 -18.38
N TYR A 140 1.89 5.14 -17.26
CA TYR A 140 0.94 5.82 -16.39
C TYR A 140 1.58 7.08 -15.77
N TYR A 141 2.78 6.98 -15.24
CA TYR A 141 3.49 8.13 -14.67
C TYR A 141 3.82 9.19 -15.74
N GLU A 142 4.26 8.78 -16.94
CA GLU A 142 4.50 9.70 -18.07
C GLU A 142 3.28 10.54 -18.43
N SER A 143 2.08 9.98 -18.30
CA SER A 143 0.84 10.66 -18.63
C SER A 143 0.28 11.56 -17.53
N HIS A 144 0.71 11.37 -16.28
CA HIS A 144 0.13 12.04 -15.10
C HIS A 144 1.11 12.93 -14.33
N VAL A 145 2.41 12.79 -14.59
CA VAL A 145 3.46 13.59 -13.94
C VAL A 145 3.99 14.59 -14.96
N GLY A 146 4.03 15.88 -14.59
CA GLY A 146 4.60 16.91 -15.45
C GLY A 146 6.10 16.68 -15.73
N GLN A 147 6.60 17.26 -16.79
CA GLN A 147 7.96 17.04 -17.35
C GLN A 147 9.14 17.32 -16.40
N GLU A 148 8.92 17.79 -15.19
CA GLU A 148 9.97 18.17 -14.24
C GLU A 148 10.37 17.06 -13.24
N MET A 149 9.65 15.94 -13.18
CA MET A 149 9.99 14.84 -12.28
C MET A 149 10.54 13.65 -13.04
N ASP A 150 11.61 13.07 -12.52
CA ASP A 150 12.22 11.86 -13.08
C ASP A 150 11.25 10.65 -12.93
N ILE A 151 10.64 10.28 -14.05
CA ILE A 151 9.66 9.17 -14.15
C ILE A 151 10.29 7.84 -13.70
N LEU A 152 11.60 7.67 -13.92
CA LEU A 152 12.35 6.52 -13.45
C LEU A 152 12.38 6.47 -11.91
N ASP A 153 12.35 7.62 -11.28
CA ASP A 153 12.31 7.78 -9.83
C ASP A 153 11.03 7.13 -9.25
N TYR A 154 9.87 7.46 -9.78
CA TYR A 154 8.61 6.85 -9.35
C TYR A 154 8.56 5.34 -9.53
N ARG A 155 9.09 4.84 -10.63
CA ARG A 155 9.17 3.39 -10.88
C ARG A 155 10.08 2.71 -9.88
N ASN A 156 11.24 3.29 -9.62
CA ASN A 156 12.21 2.75 -8.67
C ASN A 156 11.65 2.76 -7.24
N ARG A 157 10.97 3.83 -6.83
CA ARG A 157 10.27 3.90 -5.55
C ARG A 157 9.22 2.79 -5.41
N GLY A 158 8.38 2.57 -6.43
CA GLY A 158 7.40 1.48 -6.42
C GLY A 158 8.06 0.11 -6.26
N GLN A 159 9.21 -0.11 -6.89
CA GLN A 159 9.98 -1.35 -6.72
C GLN A 159 10.56 -1.47 -5.31
N VAL A 160 11.15 -0.41 -4.76
CA VAL A 160 11.68 -0.41 -3.39
C VAL A 160 10.56 -0.66 -2.37
N LEU A 161 9.43 0.02 -2.50
CA LEU A 161 8.28 -0.17 -1.60
C LEU A 161 7.69 -1.58 -1.67
N SER A 162 7.82 -2.27 -2.81
CA SER A 162 7.31 -3.62 -2.98
C SER A 162 8.18 -4.69 -2.32
N LEU A 163 9.45 -4.39 -2.03
CA LEU A 163 10.35 -5.37 -1.40
C LEU A 163 9.98 -5.56 0.07
N PRO A 164 10.01 -6.82 0.56
CA PRO A 164 9.61 -7.10 1.93
C PRO A 164 10.58 -6.44 2.91
N LEU A 165 10.04 -5.58 3.76
CA LEU A 165 10.65 -5.16 5.00
C LEU A 165 9.55 -5.07 6.04
N ASN A 166 9.48 -6.05 6.87
CA ASN A 166 9.03 -5.94 8.25
C ASN A 166 9.63 -7.14 8.95
N ILE A 167 10.78 -6.90 9.54
CA ILE A 167 11.28 -7.74 10.61
C ILE A 167 11.11 -6.88 11.85
N SER A 168 9.95 -7.00 12.46
CA SER A 168 9.76 -6.63 13.85
C SER A 168 10.23 -7.76 14.74
#